data_a64c85f07685c0c609a47cd081a3d2d0
#
_entry.id   a64c85f07685c0c609a47cd081a3d2d0
#
_cell.length_a   1.000
_cell.length_b   1.000
_cell.length_c   1.000
_cell.angle_alpha   90.00
_cell.angle_beta   90.00
_cell.angle_gamma   90.00
#
_symmetry.space_group_name_H-M   'P 1'
#
loop_
_entity.id
_entity.type
_entity.pdbx_description
1 polymer ?
#
loop_
_entity_poly.entity_id
_entity_poly.type
_entity_poly.pdbx_seq_one_letter_code
_entity_poly.pdbx_strand_id
1 'polypeptide(L)'
;IWRAQLLSHFQKIQLIRVKLFQRLGIHSLFFSTKDKQLATSIQLILGSKPFNLSLYRLALTPAGLGEETDKGFRKSNERLEFLGDAILGAVIAEYLFKKYPYRDEGFLTETRSKLVNRETLNEVGIKIGLKKTLQQVVDNRQFVGNKSLYGDILEAFLGAIYLDRGYAFTKKLILQRILIHMDLEGMVTTVSNHKSKLIEWSQREGNQVEFQVVHVSSNQRYKEFVVAIVVNGEEVAQGKGETKKKAEQEASKNACDKLQIAR
;
A
#
# COMPACT_ATOMS: atom_id res chain seq x y z
N ILE A 1 -33.20 -14.43 23.51
CA ILE A 1 -31.76 -14.61 23.88
C ILE A 1 -31.28 -16.00 23.46
N TRP A 2 -31.96 -17.11 23.82
CA TRP A 2 -31.56 -18.49 23.49
C TRP A 2 -31.48 -18.81 21.99
N ARG A 3 -32.38 -18.28 21.15
CA ARG A 3 -32.34 -18.47 19.69
C ARG A 3 -31.12 -17.82 19.02
N ALA A 4 -30.69 -16.66 19.53
CA ALA A 4 -29.52 -15.96 18.98
C ALA A 4 -28.21 -16.67 19.33
N GLN A 5 -28.10 -17.27 20.52
CA GLN A 5 -26.94 -18.07 20.92
C GLN A 5 -26.84 -19.40 20.18
N LEU A 6 -27.96 -20.07 19.91
CA LEU A 6 -28.00 -21.28 19.10
C LEU A 6 -27.59 -21.03 17.65
N LEU A 7 -28.06 -19.95 17.03
CA LEU A 7 -27.65 -19.54 15.68
C LEU A 7 -26.16 -19.20 15.59
N SER A 8 -25.60 -18.54 16.60
CA SER A 8 -24.17 -18.24 16.71
C SER A 8 -23.35 -19.54 16.87
N HIS A 9 -23.83 -20.51 17.61
CA HIS A 9 -23.17 -21.80 17.81
C HIS A 9 -23.22 -22.68 16.55
N PHE A 10 -24.34 -22.70 15.85
CA PHE A 10 -24.50 -23.40 14.55
C PHE A 10 -23.61 -22.76 13.46
N GLN A 11 -23.54 -21.44 13.43
CA GLN A 11 -22.63 -20.73 12.50
C GLN A 11 -21.16 -20.99 12.80
N LYS A 12 -20.76 -21.06 14.08
CA LYS A 12 -19.41 -21.44 14.49
C LYS A 12 -19.07 -22.89 14.12
N ILE A 13 -19.99 -23.83 14.33
CA ILE A 13 -19.80 -25.25 13.95
C ILE A 13 -19.73 -25.40 12.42
N GLN A 14 -20.56 -24.70 11.67
CA GLN A 14 -20.49 -24.66 10.21
C GLN A 14 -19.15 -24.07 9.73
N LEU A 15 -18.68 -22.99 10.36
CA LEU A 15 -17.38 -22.37 10.04
C LEU A 15 -16.20 -23.31 10.35
N ILE A 16 -16.27 -24.05 11.47
CA ILE A 16 -15.25 -25.03 11.86
C ILE A 16 -15.27 -26.25 10.93
N ARG A 17 -16.46 -26.76 10.56
CA ARG A 17 -16.58 -27.84 9.56
C ARG A 17 -16.04 -27.40 8.22
N VAL A 18 -16.40 -26.22 7.70
CA VAL A 18 -15.88 -25.69 6.44
C VAL A 18 -14.36 -25.55 6.49
N LYS A 19 -13.79 -25.01 7.58
CA LYS A 19 -12.34 -24.90 7.75
C LYS A 19 -11.64 -26.26 7.85
N LEU A 20 -12.26 -27.26 8.50
CA LEU A 20 -11.71 -28.61 8.63
C LEU A 20 -11.74 -29.36 7.30
N PHE A 21 -12.85 -29.30 6.54
CA PHE A 21 -12.97 -29.87 5.19
C PHE A 21 -12.04 -29.19 4.19
N GLN A 22 -11.83 -27.86 4.31
CA GLN A 22 -10.88 -27.12 3.48
C GLN A 22 -9.42 -27.52 3.75
N ARG A 23 -9.05 -27.80 5.03
CA ARG A 23 -7.72 -28.28 5.40
C ARG A 23 -7.41 -29.71 4.88
N LEU A 24 -8.42 -30.54 4.75
CA LEU A 24 -8.26 -31.94 4.30
C LEU A 24 -8.16 -32.09 2.77
N GLY A 25 -8.24 -31.01 2.01
CA GLY A 25 -8.05 -31.03 0.54
C GLY A 25 -9.16 -31.78 -0.26
N ILE A 26 -10.22 -32.23 0.40
CA ILE A 26 -11.31 -33.04 -0.21
C ILE A 26 -12.13 -32.20 -1.18
N HIS A 27 -12.13 -30.87 -1.06
CA HIS A 27 -12.82 -29.96 -1.96
C HIS A 27 -12.23 -29.94 -3.40
N SER A 28 -10.99 -30.39 -3.59
CA SER A 28 -10.34 -30.37 -4.90
C SER A 28 -10.86 -31.45 -5.88
N LEU A 29 -11.53 -32.46 -5.37
CA LEU A 29 -12.06 -33.57 -6.17
C LEU A 29 -13.29 -33.17 -7.01
N PHE A 30 -13.98 -32.08 -6.64
CA PHE A 30 -15.20 -31.60 -7.30
C PHE A 30 -15.00 -30.33 -8.12
N PHE A 31 -13.77 -29.85 -8.26
CA PHE A 31 -13.52 -28.66 -9.08
C PHE A 31 -13.67 -28.93 -10.57
N SER A 32 -14.42 -28.06 -11.25
CA SER A 32 -14.45 -28.01 -12.70
C SER A 32 -13.03 -27.79 -13.28
N THR A 33 -12.81 -28.12 -14.56
CA THR A 33 -11.52 -27.84 -15.22
C THR A 33 -11.12 -26.36 -15.10
N LYS A 34 -12.10 -25.45 -15.23
CA LYS A 34 -11.89 -24.00 -15.06
C LYS A 34 -11.48 -23.63 -13.63
N ASP A 35 -12.09 -24.25 -12.62
CA ASP A 35 -11.72 -24.02 -11.22
C ASP A 35 -10.30 -24.52 -10.91
N LYS A 36 -9.89 -25.63 -11.46
CA LYS A 36 -8.52 -26.15 -11.32
C LYS A 36 -7.50 -25.20 -11.93
N GLN A 37 -7.79 -24.67 -13.13
CA GLN A 37 -6.94 -23.69 -13.80
C GLN A 37 -6.82 -22.39 -12.97
N LEU A 38 -7.94 -21.86 -12.49
CA LEU A 38 -7.97 -20.68 -11.65
C LEU A 38 -7.19 -20.90 -10.34
N ALA A 39 -7.43 -22.02 -9.65
CA ALA A 39 -6.71 -22.38 -8.44
C ALA A 39 -5.19 -22.47 -8.66
N THR A 40 -4.76 -23.01 -9.81
CA THR A 40 -3.35 -23.09 -10.21
C THR A 40 -2.74 -21.71 -10.43
N SER A 41 -3.44 -20.81 -11.13
CA SER A 41 -2.96 -19.44 -11.36
C SER A 41 -2.85 -18.66 -10.05
N ILE A 42 -3.84 -18.79 -9.17
CA ILE A 42 -3.79 -18.20 -7.83
C ILE A 42 -2.64 -18.78 -7.01
N GLN A 43 -2.43 -20.10 -7.06
CA GLN A 43 -1.33 -20.76 -6.35
C GLN A 43 0.05 -20.23 -6.79
N LEU A 44 0.24 -19.92 -8.07
CA LEU A 44 1.48 -19.30 -8.56
C LEU A 44 1.73 -17.94 -7.92
N ILE A 45 0.69 -17.12 -7.79
CA ILE A 45 0.80 -15.80 -7.14
C ILE A 45 1.06 -15.95 -5.63
N LEU A 46 0.31 -16.82 -4.95
CA LEU A 46 0.39 -17.02 -3.49
C LEU A 46 1.64 -17.79 -3.05
N GLY A 47 2.16 -18.69 -3.91
CA GLY A 47 3.16 -19.70 -3.56
C GLY A 47 2.58 -20.88 -2.77
N SER A 48 1.25 -20.96 -2.63
CA SER A 48 0.53 -22.03 -1.93
C SER A 48 -0.91 -22.11 -2.41
N LYS A 49 -1.59 -23.27 -2.21
CA LYS A 49 -2.98 -23.44 -2.65
C LYS A 49 -3.93 -22.49 -1.90
N PRO A 50 -4.91 -21.85 -2.58
CA PRO A 50 -5.96 -21.10 -1.89
C PRO A 50 -6.83 -22.04 -1.05
N PHE A 51 -7.31 -21.58 0.13
CA PHE A 51 -8.26 -22.35 0.95
C PHE A 51 -9.69 -22.11 0.51
N ASN A 52 -10.03 -20.90 0.08
CA ASN A 52 -11.35 -20.51 -0.37
C ASN A 52 -11.32 -19.85 -1.74
N LEU A 53 -11.48 -20.64 -2.80
CA LEU A 53 -11.43 -20.16 -4.20
C LEU A 53 -12.50 -19.11 -4.50
N SER A 54 -13.64 -19.12 -3.81
CA SER A 54 -14.74 -18.17 -4.06
C SER A 54 -14.36 -16.72 -3.71
N LEU A 55 -13.48 -16.49 -2.71
CA LEU A 55 -12.97 -15.17 -2.36
C LEU A 55 -12.14 -14.58 -3.52
N TYR A 56 -11.29 -15.40 -4.11
CA TYR A 56 -10.46 -14.97 -5.25
C TYR A 56 -11.28 -14.74 -6.51
N ARG A 57 -12.29 -15.57 -6.75
CA ARG A 57 -13.24 -15.35 -7.84
C ARG A 57 -13.96 -14.01 -7.68
N LEU A 58 -14.42 -13.70 -6.46
CA LEU A 58 -15.05 -12.41 -6.16
C LEU A 58 -14.07 -11.24 -6.35
N ALA A 59 -12.80 -11.38 -5.92
CA ALA A 59 -11.77 -10.37 -6.13
C ALA A 59 -11.50 -10.09 -7.62
N LEU A 60 -11.68 -11.09 -8.47
CA LEU A 60 -11.54 -11.01 -9.92
C LEU A 60 -12.84 -10.63 -10.65
N THR A 61 -13.89 -10.21 -9.93
CA THR A 61 -15.16 -9.77 -10.50
C THR A 61 -15.31 -8.25 -10.34
N PRO A 62 -14.93 -7.43 -11.35
CA PRO A 62 -15.06 -5.98 -11.29
C PRO A 62 -16.51 -5.51 -11.12
N ALA A 63 -16.72 -4.29 -10.62
CA ALA A 63 -18.03 -3.71 -10.33
C ALA A 63 -19.05 -3.81 -11.48
N GLY A 64 -18.58 -3.58 -12.72
CA GLY A 64 -19.44 -3.64 -13.90
C GLY A 64 -19.97 -5.04 -14.28
N LEU A 65 -19.40 -6.10 -13.69
CA LEU A 65 -19.78 -7.51 -13.94
C LEU A 65 -20.43 -8.20 -12.74
N GLY A 66 -20.55 -7.50 -11.62
CA GLY A 66 -21.18 -8.06 -10.43
C GLY A 66 -22.64 -8.38 -10.66
N GLU A 67 -23.05 -9.60 -10.31
CA GLU A 67 -24.46 -9.99 -10.29
C GLU A 67 -25.21 -9.24 -9.19
N GLU A 68 -26.39 -8.75 -9.50
CA GLU A 68 -27.27 -8.13 -8.50
C GLU A 68 -27.90 -9.24 -7.64
N THR A 69 -27.78 -9.11 -6.34
CA THR A 69 -28.39 -10.04 -5.40
C THR A 69 -29.86 -9.66 -5.15
N ASP A 70 -30.69 -10.61 -4.68
CA ASP A 70 -32.10 -10.40 -4.29
C ASP A 70 -32.29 -9.25 -3.28
N LYS A 71 -31.21 -8.78 -2.67
CA LYS A 71 -31.20 -7.68 -1.68
C LYS A 71 -30.72 -6.34 -2.27
N GLY A 72 -30.60 -6.21 -3.59
CA GLY A 72 -30.15 -5.00 -4.27
C GLY A 72 -28.65 -4.68 -4.16
N PHE A 73 -27.81 -5.62 -3.71
CA PHE A 73 -26.37 -5.45 -3.66
C PHE A 73 -25.71 -6.11 -4.87
N ARG A 74 -24.79 -5.43 -5.52
CA ARG A 74 -23.93 -6.06 -6.54
C ARG A 74 -22.82 -6.86 -5.87
N LYS A 75 -22.69 -8.12 -6.29
CA LYS A 75 -21.62 -9.01 -5.85
C LYS A 75 -20.36 -8.74 -6.67
N SER A 76 -19.63 -7.68 -6.32
CA SER A 76 -18.42 -7.22 -6.98
C SER A 76 -17.20 -7.24 -6.06
N ASN A 77 -16.02 -6.92 -6.61
CA ASN A 77 -14.77 -6.85 -5.86
C ASN A 77 -14.65 -5.62 -4.93
N GLU A 78 -15.51 -4.60 -5.04
CA GLU A 78 -15.37 -3.30 -4.36
C GLU A 78 -15.17 -3.41 -2.85
N ARG A 79 -15.90 -4.32 -2.19
CA ARG A 79 -15.75 -4.51 -0.73
C ARG A 79 -14.42 -5.17 -0.35
N LEU A 80 -13.89 -6.02 -1.20
CA LEU A 80 -12.58 -6.64 -1.02
C LEU A 80 -11.47 -5.64 -1.34
N GLU A 81 -11.65 -4.78 -2.33
CA GLU A 81 -10.77 -3.67 -2.69
C GLU A 81 -10.62 -2.72 -1.49
N PHE A 82 -11.73 -2.24 -0.92
CA PHE A 82 -11.73 -1.40 0.29
C PHE A 82 -10.92 -2.04 1.44
N LEU A 83 -11.11 -3.35 1.67
CA LEU A 83 -10.38 -4.06 2.72
C LEU A 83 -8.90 -4.22 2.38
N GLY A 84 -8.60 -4.52 1.13
CA GLY A 84 -7.23 -4.76 0.65
C GLY A 84 -6.39 -3.49 0.64
N ASP A 85 -6.95 -2.34 0.24
CA ASP A 85 -6.31 -1.02 0.34
C ASP A 85 -5.89 -0.73 1.79
N ALA A 86 -6.80 -0.90 2.75
CA ALA A 86 -6.48 -0.68 4.15
C ALA A 86 -5.33 -1.59 4.66
N ILE A 87 -5.33 -2.87 4.27
CA ILE A 87 -4.27 -3.82 4.63
C ILE A 87 -2.94 -3.45 3.97
N LEU A 88 -2.95 -3.14 2.66
CA LEU A 88 -1.77 -2.72 1.91
C LEU A 88 -1.18 -1.45 2.51
N GLY A 89 -2.02 -0.44 2.75
CA GLY A 89 -1.62 0.83 3.35
C GLY A 89 -0.96 0.64 4.72
N ALA A 90 -1.52 -0.21 5.58
CA ALA A 90 -0.97 -0.51 6.90
C ALA A 90 0.39 -1.24 6.82
N VAL A 91 0.52 -2.23 5.93
CA VAL A 91 1.78 -2.99 5.76
C VAL A 91 2.89 -2.11 5.20
N ILE A 92 2.59 -1.28 4.19
CA ILE A 92 3.57 -0.36 3.61
C ILE A 92 3.96 0.73 4.62
N ALA A 93 3.00 1.26 5.39
CA ALA A 93 3.30 2.24 6.45
C ALA A 93 4.25 1.65 7.50
N GLU A 94 3.98 0.45 8.01
CA GLU A 94 4.87 -0.24 8.96
C GLU A 94 6.26 -0.51 8.36
N TYR A 95 6.32 -0.91 7.09
CA TYR A 95 7.58 -1.15 6.40
C TYR A 95 8.42 0.13 6.30
N LEU A 96 7.82 1.25 5.84
CA LEU A 96 8.50 2.53 5.71
C LEU A 96 8.96 3.08 7.06
N PHE A 97 8.10 2.99 8.08
CA PHE A 97 8.43 3.40 9.45
C PHE A 97 9.67 2.69 9.98
N LYS A 98 9.79 1.38 9.75
CA LYS A 98 10.94 0.60 10.20
C LYS A 98 12.19 0.83 9.33
N LYS A 99 12.01 1.02 8.02
CA LYS A 99 13.11 1.20 7.08
C LYS A 99 13.75 2.59 7.20
N TYR A 100 12.96 3.60 7.54
CA TYR A 100 13.40 5.00 7.61
C TYR A 100 13.14 5.63 8.99
N PRO A 101 13.86 5.17 10.04
CA PRO A 101 13.57 5.56 11.43
C PRO A 101 13.80 7.05 11.71
N TYR A 102 14.58 7.73 10.87
CA TYR A 102 14.94 9.14 11.03
C TYR A 102 14.21 10.10 10.09
N ARG A 103 13.28 9.57 9.29
CA ARG A 103 12.48 10.38 8.37
C ARG A 103 11.20 10.86 9.04
N ASP A 104 10.79 12.10 8.69
CA ASP A 104 9.57 12.71 9.22
C ASP A 104 8.29 12.06 8.66
N GLU A 105 7.16 12.36 9.27
CA GLU A 105 5.85 11.88 8.85
C GLU A 105 5.53 12.27 7.40
N GLY A 106 5.92 13.50 7.00
CA GLY A 106 5.68 13.97 5.63
C GLY A 106 6.38 13.12 4.58
N PHE A 107 7.65 12.75 4.82
CA PHE A 107 8.38 11.81 3.94
C PHE A 107 7.70 10.45 3.88
N LEU A 108 7.31 9.88 5.03
CA LEU A 108 6.67 8.56 5.08
C LEU A 108 5.33 8.56 4.34
N THR A 109 4.53 9.62 4.52
CA THR A 109 3.23 9.77 3.87
C THR A 109 3.37 9.97 2.36
N GLU A 110 4.30 10.81 1.90
CA GLU A 110 4.54 11.04 0.48
C GLU A 110 5.08 9.76 -0.21
N THR A 111 6.05 9.08 0.41
CA THR A 111 6.61 7.84 -0.11
C THR A 111 5.54 6.74 -0.19
N ARG A 112 4.71 6.59 0.86
CA ARG A 112 3.58 5.66 0.84
C ARG A 112 2.63 5.98 -0.30
N SER A 113 2.22 7.24 -0.46
CA SER A 113 1.30 7.65 -1.53
C SER A 113 1.83 7.33 -2.92
N LYS A 114 3.13 7.44 -3.15
CA LYS A 114 3.77 7.06 -4.42
C LYS A 114 3.78 5.54 -4.62
N LEU A 115 4.02 4.76 -3.56
CA LEU A 115 4.04 3.30 -3.65
C LEU A 115 2.65 2.70 -3.89
N VAL A 116 1.60 3.25 -3.26
CA VAL A 116 0.23 2.73 -3.36
C VAL A 116 -0.65 3.54 -4.30
N ASN A 117 -0.06 4.35 -5.19
CA ASN A 117 -0.86 5.04 -6.19
C ASN A 117 -1.38 4.05 -7.25
N ARG A 118 -2.46 4.44 -7.89
CA ARG A 118 -3.18 3.63 -8.88
C ARG A 118 -2.31 3.11 -10.02
N GLU A 119 -1.39 3.93 -10.52
CA GLU A 119 -0.50 3.57 -11.63
C GLU A 119 0.49 2.47 -11.21
N THR A 120 1.17 2.66 -10.08
CA THR A 120 2.09 1.68 -9.51
C THR A 120 1.38 0.35 -9.21
N LEU A 121 0.20 0.40 -8.58
CA LEU A 121 -0.56 -0.82 -8.26
C LEU A 121 -1.03 -1.54 -9.52
N ASN A 122 -1.41 -0.80 -10.56
CA ASN A 122 -1.81 -1.39 -11.83
C ASN A 122 -0.65 -2.14 -12.50
N GLU A 123 0.54 -1.55 -12.54
CA GLU A 123 1.74 -2.22 -13.05
C GLU A 123 2.10 -3.47 -12.25
N VAL A 124 2.08 -3.36 -10.92
CA VAL A 124 2.36 -4.48 -10.03
C VAL A 124 1.35 -5.61 -10.23
N GLY A 125 0.06 -5.29 -10.33
CA GLY A 125 -1.00 -6.26 -10.61
C GLY A 125 -0.74 -7.05 -11.90
N ILE A 126 -0.28 -6.37 -12.96
CA ILE A 126 0.11 -7.02 -14.22
C ILE A 126 1.35 -7.90 -14.02
N LYS A 127 2.41 -7.39 -13.37
CA LYS A 127 3.68 -8.10 -13.15
C LYS A 127 3.52 -9.39 -12.35
N ILE A 128 2.63 -9.41 -11.34
CA ILE A 128 2.38 -10.63 -10.54
C ILE A 128 1.45 -11.64 -11.21
N GLY A 129 0.90 -11.32 -12.40
CA GLY A 129 0.11 -12.25 -13.21
C GLY A 129 -1.41 -12.13 -13.08
N LEU A 130 -1.94 -11.07 -12.45
CA LEU A 130 -3.40 -10.87 -12.32
C LEU A 130 -4.09 -10.72 -13.67
N LYS A 131 -3.42 -10.14 -14.67
CA LYS A 131 -3.96 -10.05 -16.04
C LYS A 131 -4.33 -11.43 -16.59
N LYS A 132 -3.40 -12.39 -16.50
CA LYS A 132 -3.64 -13.78 -16.98
C LYS A 132 -4.69 -14.51 -16.13
N THR A 133 -4.72 -14.22 -14.83
CA THR A 133 -5.68 -14.84 -13.90
C THR A 133 -7.10 -14.31 -14.14
N LEU A 134 -7.25 -13.00 -14.39
CA LEU A 134 -8.53 -12.37 -14.72
C LEU A 134 -9.16 -12.97 -16.00
N GLN A 135 -8.36 -13.23 -17.03
CA GLN A 135 -8.81 -13.82 -18.29
C GLN A 135 -9.48 -15.19 -18.15
N GLN A 136 -9.27 -15.87 -17.04
CA GLN A 136 -9.92 -17.16 -16.75
C GLN A 136 -11.33 -17.02 -16.16
N VAL A 137 -11.64 -15.81 -15.64
CA VAL A 137 -12.93 -15.53 -14.99
C VAL A 137 -13.83 -14.67 -15.88
N VAL A 138 -13.23 -13.76 -16.66
CA VAL A 138 -13.95 -12.73 -17.42
C VAL A 138 -13.44 -12.65 -18.85
N ASP A 139 -14.33 -12.40 -19.80
CA ASP A 139 -13.96 -12.12 -21.20
C ASP A 139 -13.30 -10.72 -21.28
N ASN A 140 -12.04 -10.69 -21.71
CA ASN A 140 -11.23 -9.49 -21.80
C ASN A 140 -11.79 -8.35 -22.65
N ARG A 141 -12.69 -8.66 -23.61
CA ARG A 141 -13.27 -7.66 -24.52
C ARG A 141 -14.07 -6.58 -23.80
N GLN A 142 -14.52 -6.85 -22.58
CA GLN A 142 -15.34 -5.93 -21.79
C GLN A 142 -14.55 -4.84 -21.07
N PHE A 143 -13.20 -4.95 -20.99
CA PHE A 143 -12.34 -4.04 -20.21
C PHE A 143 -11.26 -3.34 -21.01
N VAL A 144 -11.39 -3.32 -22.34
CA VAL A 144 -10.46 -2.58 -23.20
C VAL A 144 -10.54 -1.08 -22.88
N GLY A 145 -9.45 -0.54 -22.33
CA GLY A 145 -9.32 0.89 -22.01
C GLY A 145 -9.41 1.27 -20.53
N ASN A 146 -9.73 0.38 -19.61
CA ASN A 146 -9.70 0.68 -18.18
C ASN A 146 -8.25 0.63 -17.63
N LYS A 147 -7.64 1.81 -17.48
CA LYS A 147 -6.23 1.96 -17.06
C LYS A 147 -5.96 1.61 -15.59
N SER A 148 -6.99 1.50 -14.75
CA SER A 148 -6.84 1.23 -13.30
C SER A 148 -7.23 -0.18 -12.90
N LEU A 149 -7.79 -0.96 -13.80
CA LEU A 149 -8.42 -2.25 -13.51
C LEU A 149 -7.56 -3.21 -12.68
N TYR A 150 -6.27 -3.31 -13.00
CA TYR A 150 -5.40 -4.27 -12.32
C TYR A 150 -4.93 -3.79 -10.95
N GLY A 151 -4.96 -2.48 -10.68
CA GLY A 151 -4.75 -1.90 -9.35
C GLY A 151 -5.90 -2.24 -8.41
N ASP A 152 -7.12 -1.95 -8.84
CA ASP A 152 -8.35 -2.23 -8.09
C ASP A 152 -8.48 -3.75 -7.80
N ILE A 153 -8.16 -4.59 -8.80
CA ILE A 153 -8.11 -6.05 -8.64
C ILE A 153 -7.00 -6.49 -7.68
N LEU A 154 -5.83 -5.86 -7.71
CA LEU A 154 -4.74 -6.17 -6.78
C LEU A 154 -5.17 -5.93 -5.33
N GLU A 155 -5.77 -4.79 -5.05
CA GLU A 155 -6.29 -4.48 -3.72
C GLU A 155 -7.37 -5.48 -3.31
N ALA A 156 -8.34 -5.75 -4.18
CA ALA A 156 -9.37 -6.77 -3.92
C ALA A 156 -8.77 -8.17 -3.68
N PHE A 157 -7.72 -8.52 -4.42
CA PHE A 157 -7.01 -9.79 -4.27
C PHE A 157 -6.29 -9.88 -2.92
N LEU A 158 -5.69 -8.77 -2.44
CA LEU A 158 -5.11 -8.68 -1.11
C LEU A 158 -6.16 -8.81 -0.01
N GLY A 159 -7.33 -8.20 -0.17
CA GLY A 159 -8.48 -8.39 0.71
C GLY A 159 -8.93 -9.85 0.78
N ALA A 160 -8.97 -10.54 -0.39
CA ALA A 160 -9.28 -11.97 -0.45
C ALA A 160 -8.24 -12.83 0.26
N ILE A 161 -6.94 -12.55 0.08
CA ILE A 161 -5.84 -13.26 0.76
C ILE A 161 -5.95 -13.06 2.27
N TYR A 162 -6.23 -11.85 2.73
CA TYR A 162 -6.41 -11.57 4.15
C TYR A 162 -7.55 -12.41 4.77
N LEU A 163 -8.68 -12.51 4.10
CA LEU A 163 -9.80 -13.30 4.58
C LEU A 163 -9.53 -14.81 4.50
N ASP A 164 -8.73 -15.26 3.54
CA ASP A 164 -8.38 -16.66 3.33
C ASP A 164 -7.26 -17.15 4.28
N ARG A 165 -6.25 -16.34 4.51
CA ARG A 165 -4.98 -16.73 5.13
C ARG A 165 -4.57 -15.90 6.36
N GLY A 166 -5.28 -14.81 6.65
CA GLY A 166 -5.01 -13.89 7.74
C GLY A 166 -3.86 -12.91 7.49
N TYR A 167 -3.70 -11.99 8.44
CA TYR A 167 -2.78 -10.84 8.33
C TYR A 167 -1.31 -11.24 8.12
N ALA A 168 -0.81 -12.18 8.91
CA ALA A 168 0.61 -12.55 8.87
C ALA A 168 1.05 -13.07 7.49
N PHE A 169 0.21 -13.90 6.85
CA PHE A 169 0.47 -14.41 5.51
C PHE A 169 0.39 -13.28 4.47
N THR A 170 -0.64 -12.43 4.54
CA THR A 170 -0.82 -11.30 3.62
C THR A 170 0.35 -10.33 3.70
N LYS A 171 0.76 -9.96 4.91
CA LYS A 171 1.93 -9.11 5.13
C LYS A 171 3.21 -9.69 4.53
N LYS A 172 3.47 -10.99 4.78
CA LYS A 172 4.63 -11.67 4.20
C LYS A 172 4.60 -11.64 2.67
N LEU A 173 3.44 -11.88 2.06
CA LEU A 173 3.27 -11.85 0.61
C LEU A 173 3.50 -10.44 0.05
N ILE A 174 2.93 -9.40 0.67
CA ILE A 174 3.15 -8.00 0.27
C ILE A 174 4.63 -7.67 0.27
N LEU A 175 5.34 -7.96 1.35
CA LEU A 175 6.75 -7.62 1.50
C LEU A 175 7.67 -8.42 0.57
N GLN A 176 7.37 -9.69 0.33
CA GLN A 176 8.26 -10.58 -0.42
C GLN A 176 7.93 -10.70 -1.90
N ARG A 177 6.70 -10.40 -2.33
CA ARG A 177 6.25 -10.64 -3.71
C ARG A 177 5.62 -9.44 -4.40
N ILE A 178 5.19 -8.43 -3.65
CA ILE A 178 4.57 -7.23 -4.22
C ILE A 178 5.55 -6.07 -4.19
N LEU A 179 6.12 -5.78 -3.04
CA LEU A 179 7.03 -4.65 -2.85
C LEU A 179 8.27 -4.71 -3.75
N ILE A 180 8.76 -5.90 -4.09
CA ILE A 180 9.90 -6.09 -5.00
C ILE A 180 9.64 -5.60 -6.43
N HIS A 181 8.38 -5.43 -6.82
CA HIS A 181 7.99 -4.89 -8.12
C HIS A 181 7.77 -3.38 -8.12
N MET A 182 7.86 -2.75 -6.95
CA MET A 182 7.74 -1.30 -6.77
C MET A 182 9.15 -0.68 -6.77
N ASP A 183 9.34 0.40 -7.51
CA ASP A 183 10.60 1.15 -7.53
C ASP A 183 10.71 2.05 -6.29
N LEU A 184 10.96 1.46 -5.13
CA LEU A 184 11.09 2.20 -3.88
C LEU A 184 12.26 3.20 -3.91
N GLU A 185 13.40 2.81 -4.50
CA GLU A 185 14.61 3.66 -4.52
C GLU A 185 14.41 4.88 -5.42
N GLY A 186 13.86 4.69 -6.62
CA GLY A 186 13.51 5.80 -7.50
C GLY A 186 12.46 6.73 -6.87
N MET A 187 11.46 6.18 -6.18
CA MET A 187 10.44 7.00 -5.49
C MET A 187 11.03 7.79 -4.32
N VAL A 188 11.93 7.20 -3.54
CA VAL A 188 12.60 7.87 -2.42
C VAL A 188 13.51 8.99 -2.90
N THR A 189 14.26 8.79 -3.98
CA THR A 189 15.15 9.82 -4.54
C THR A 189 14.39 11.04 -5.07
N THR A 190 13.16 10.86 -5.56
CA THR A 190 12.29 11.96 -5.99
C THR A 190 11.64 12.73 -4.83
N VAL A 191 11.61 12.16 -3.63
CA VAL A 191 11.23 12.86 -2.39
C VAL A 191 12.49 13.50 -1.83
N SER A 192 12.93 14.61 -2.42
CA SER A 192 14.10 15.34 -1.94
C SER A 192 13.79 16.06 -0.62
N ASN A 193 13.78 15.32 0.47
CA ASN A 193 13.64 15.89 1.81
C ASN A 193 15.04 16.27 2.34
N HIS A 194 15.52 17.44 1.92
CA HIS A 194 16.82 17.96 2.36
C HIS A 194 16.88 18.14 3.88
N LYS A 195 15.74 18.46 4.50
CA LYS A 195 15.64 18.57 5.97
C LYS A 195 15.99 17.24 6.64
N SER A 196 15.42 16.12 6.18
CA SER A 196 15.73 14.81 6.76
C SER A 196 17.18 14.39 6.50
N LYS A 197 17.73 14.68 5.31
CA LYS A 197 19.16 14.43 5.02
C LYS A 197 20.08 15.16 5.96
N LEU A 198 19.78 16.44 6.22
CA LEU A 198 20.55 17.27 7.16
C LEU A 198 20.48 16.71 8.58
N ILE A 199 19.28 16.28 9.04
CA ILE A 199 19.10 15.67 10.35
C ILE A 199 19.84 14.33 10.45
N GLU A 200 19.75 13.46 9.45
CA GLU A 200 20.49 12.18 9.41
C GLU A 200 22.01 12.39 9.47
N TRP A 201 22.50 13.34 8.68
CA TRP A 201 23.90 13.73 8.70
C TRP A 201 24.33 14.23 10.09
N SER A 202 23.54 15.12 10.69
CA SER A 202 23.87 15.67 12.00
C SER A 202 23.95 14.59 13.08
N GLN A 203 23.02 13.63 13.06
CA GLN A 203 23.01 12.51 14.02
C GLN A 203 24.23 11.58 13.83
N ARG A 204 24.58 11.30 12.57
CA ARG A 204 25.74 10.45 12.24
C ARG A 204 27.06 11.09 12.66
N GLU A 205 27.21 12.39 12.45
CA GLU A 205 28.43 13.14 12.74
C GLU A 205 28.47 13.72 14.17
N GLY A 206 27.38 13.53 14.96
CA GLY A 206 27.29 14.05 16.33
C GLY A 206 27.10 15.56 16.42
N ASN A 207 26.63 16.21 15.36
CA ASN A 207 26.38 17.65 15.30
C ASN A 207 24.99 17.99 15.83
N GLN A 208 24.85 19.19 16.43
CA GLN A 208 23.54 19.78 16.76
C GLN A 208 23.05 20.66 15.61
N VAL A 209 21.83 20.40 15.11
CA VAL A 209 21.20 21.20 14.07
C VAL A 209 19.91 21.83 14.59
N GLU A 210 19.79 23.15 14.43
CA GLU A 210 18.61 23.92 14.81
C GLU A 210 18.01 24.61 13.58
N PHE A 211 16.67 24.69 13.57
CA PHE A 211 15.88 25.38 12.54
C PHE A 211 15.26 26.63 13.16
N GLN A 212 15.86 27.80 12.92
CA GLN A 212 15.43 29.06 13.52
C GLN A 212 14.65 29.89 12.52
N VAL A 213 13.40 30.28 12.85
CA VAL A 213 12.64 31.24 12.05
C VAL A 213 13.17 32.61 12.34
N VAL A 214 13.93 33.19 11.39
CA VAL A 214 14.57 34.51 11.57
C VAL A 214 13.69 35.67 11.11
N HIS A 215 12.77 35.42 10.18
CA HIS A 215 11.86 36.46 9.70
C HIS A 215 10.53 35.83 9.20
N VAL A 216 9.43 36.57 9.46
CA VAL A 216 8.12 36.27 8.91
C VAL A 216 7.53 37.57 8.37
N SER A 217 7.42 37.71 7.06
CA SER A 217 6.69 38.79 6.43
C SER A 217 5.29 38.34 6.04
N SER A 218 4.31 39.19 6.30
CA SER A 218 2.91 38.91 5.92
C SER A 218 2.32 40.18 5.32
N ASN A 219 2.05 40.13 4.02
CA ASN A 219 1.23 41.14 3.32
C ASN A 219 -0.12 40.47 2.95
N GLN A 220 -1.15 41.30 2.67
CA GLN A 220 -2.51 40.81 2.37
C GLN A 220 -2.61 39.71 1.30
N ARG A 221 -1.54 39.46 0.51
CA ARG A 221 -1.50 38.48 -0.58
C ARG A 221 -0.41 37.43 -0.45
N TYR A 222 0.64 37.63 0.37
CA TYR A 222 1.78 36.72 0.46
C TYR A 222 2.29 36.64 1.89
N LYS A 223 2.54 35.41 2.33
CA LYS A 223 3.24 35.12 3.58
C LYS A 223 4.58 34.49 3.23
N GLU A 224 5.68 35.08 3.67
CA GLU A 224 7.03 34.55 3.47
C GLU A 224 7.66 34.25 4.80
N PHE A 225 8.23 33.05 4.94
CA PHE A 225 9.04 32.62 6.06
C PHE A 225 10.51 32.61 5.63
N VAL A 226 11.40 33.09 6.48
CA VAL A 226 12.84 32.90 6.34
C VAL A 226 13.31 32.05 7.51
N VAL A 227 13.97 30.92 7.19
CA VAL A 227 14.50 29.98 8.19
C VAL A 227 16.01 29.91 8.03
N ALA A 228 16.72 30.03 9.14
CA ALA A 228 18.16 29.77 9.24
C ALA A 228 18.42 28.37 9.77
N ILE A 229 19.43 27.72 9.20
CA ILE A 229 20.01 26.48 9.72
C ILE A 229 21.25 26.83 10.53
N VAL A 230 21.21 26.45 11.80
CA VAL A 230 22.32 26.63 12.74
C VAL A 230 22.91 25.27 13.07
N VAL A 231 24.22 25.09 12.88
CA VAL A 231 24.94 23.85 13.20
C VAL A 231 25.98 24.17 14.26
N ASN A 232 25.90 23.50 15.40
CA ASN A 232 26.79 23.71 16.56
C ASN A 232 26.90 25.19 16.99
N GLY A 233 25.81 25.95 16.91
CA GLY A 233 25.75 27.37 17.26
C GLY A 233 26.13 28.35 16.15
N GLU A 234 26.60 27.87 14.98
CA GLU A 234 26.96 28.73 13.84
C GLU A 234 25.89 28.65 12.73
N GLU A 235 25.50 29.81 12.20
CA GLU A 235 24.58 29.87 11.06
C GLU A 235 25.27 29.38 9.77
N VAL A 236 24.76 28.32 9.19
CA VAL A 236 25.30 27.70 7.99
C VAL A 236 24.60 28.18 6.73
N ALA A 237 23.28 28.27 6.74
CA ALA A 237 22.51 28.63 5.56
C ALA A 237 21.14 29.22 5.94
N GLN A 238 20.50 29.90 4.99
CA GLN A 238 19.11 30.35 5.10
C GLN A 238 18.29 29.88 3.89
N GLY A 239 16.97 29.82 4.07
CA GLY A 239 16.01 29.54 2.99
C GLY A 239 14.70 30.27 3.22
N LYS A 240 14.00 30.53 2.12
CA LYS A 240 12.74 31.26 2.10
C LYS A 240 11.61 30.39 1.56
N GLY A 241 10.39 30.66 1.98
CA GLY A 241 9.23 29.96 1.47
C GLY A 241 7.90 30.53 1.92
N GLU A 242 6.85 30.26 1.17
CA GLU A 242 5.48 30.67 1.48
C GLU A 242 4.92 30.01 2.74
N THR A 243 5.52 28.89 3.15
CA THR A 243 5.22 28.19 4.38
C THR A 243 6.49 27.89 5.14
N LYS A 244 6.41 27.74 6.48
CA LYS A 244 7.54 27.34 7.29
C LYS A 244 8.21 26.06 6.75
N LYS A 245 7.44 25.06 6.34
CA LYS A 245 7.93 23.79 5.77
C LYS A 245 8.73 24.02 4.46
N LYS A 246 8.25 24.88 3.56
CA LYS A 246 8.97 25.21 2.30
C LYS A 246 10.28 25.95 2.61
N ALA A 247 10.27 26.90 3.57
CA ALA A 247 11.45 27.64 3.98
C ALA A 247 12.49 26.71 4.65
N GLU A 248 12.07 25.78 5.52
CA GLU A 248 12.94 24.78 6.13
C GLU A 248 13.57 23.84 5.09
N GLN A 249 12.84 23.43 4.05
CA GLN A 249 13.36 22.59 2.97
C GLN A 249 14.41 23.32 2.13
N GLU A 250 14.15 24.58 1.78
CA GLU A 250 15.10 25.40 1.01
C GLU A 250 16.35 25.71 1.83
N ALA A 251 16.21 26.09 3.11
CA ALA A 251 17.33 26.29 4.03
C ALA A 251 18.17 25.00 4.17
N SER A 252 17.51 23.84 4.31
CA SER A 252 18.19 22.55 4.41
C SER A 252 18.93 22.18 3.15
N LYS A 253 18.35 22.47 1.96
CA LYS A 253 19.03 22.29 0.68
C LYS A 253 20.32 23.09 0.63
N ASN A 254 20.24 24.39 0.94
CA ASN A 254 21.37 25.29 0.93
C ASN A 254 22.45 24.86 1.95
N ALA A 255 22.03 24.35 3.12
CA ALA A 255 22.96 23.81 4.11
C ALA A 255 23.63 22.50 3.64
N CYS A 256 22.87 21.57 3.02
CA CYS A 256 23.44 20.35 2.46
C CYS A 256 24.46 20.61 1.36
N ASP A 257 24.18 21.60 0.50
CA ASP A 257 25.09 21.99 -0.60
C ASP A 257 26.37 22.63 -0.02
N LYS A 258 26.25 23.53 0.98
CA LYS A 258 27.40 24.17 1.64
C LYS A 258 28.28 23.21 2.44
N LEU A 259 27.66 22.25 3.12
CA LEU A 259 28.34 21.22 3.92
C LEU A 259 28.80 20.02 3.10
N GLN A 260 28.55 20.02 1.79
CA GLN A 260 28.88 18.90 0.86
C GLN A 260 28.30 17.56 1.32
N ILE A 261 27.12 17.59 1.93
CA ILE A 261 26.41 16.38 2.36
C ILE A 261 25.98 15.60 1.09
N ALA A 262 26.58 14.45 0.86
CA ALA A 262 26.42 13.65 -0.35
C ALA A 262 24.95 13.38 -0.70
N ARG A 263 24.68 13.39 -2.01
CA ARG A 263 23.35 13.10 -2.59
C ARG A 263 22.89 11.68 -2.30
#